data_cef6fd1aaf96344a514ce58b632a2834
#
_entry.id   cef6fd1aaf96344a514ce58b632a2834
#
_cell.length_a   1.000
_cell.length_b   1.000
_cell.length_c   1.000
_cell.angle_alpha   90.00
_cell.angle_beta   90.00
_cell.angle_gamma   90.00
#
_symmetry.space_group_name_H-M   'P 1'
#
loop_
_entity.id
_entity.type
_entity.pdbx_description
1 polymer ?
#
loop_
_entity_poly.entity_id
_entity_poly.type
_entity_poly.pdbx_seq_one_letter_code
_entity_poly.pdbx_strand_id
1 'polypeptide(L)'
;MSVPVKIPEVGESISEVAIGEWLKHEGDFVERDEDVVVIETDKATVEIPAPESGRVTKILKQEGDSASVNEVIAYIDSDAVNDVPKKNAKSNNRAGQRDEAPKKPVGAPDDLEKPTTDQRHTDEMTDSTASSPKTNGEDTSVQPAAASNLEPESDLREKTEEAGTLDSLPAQNRQAFDEPAQTLPHRPMEEHDREPAIAPEKKDRMQSARPTKPVQDRQQTTERQDKTVPMSQLRRKIAERLVHAQQNAALLTTFNEIDMSAVIDLRNKHRDAFAQKYDTKLGFMSFFVRAAVEALRLVPEVNAEIHGENIVYHKFFDIGIAVGGGKGLVVPVLRQAERLSFGEIENAIADFARRAEQDKLTPGELHGGTFTISNGGIYGSLLSTPIVNPPQSAILGLHAIQDRPVARQGAVVVRPMMYVALTYDHRIIDGREAVKFLKHIKNLIEEPVRMLLGI
;
A
#
# COMPACT_ATOMS: atom_id res chain seq x y z
N MET A 1 -44.71 -25.28 -4.83
CA MET A 1 -44.42 -25.07 -3.36
C MET A 1 -43.39 -23.99 -3.22
N SER A 2 -43.54 -23.09 -2.23
CA SER A 2 -42.57 -21.99 -2.05
C SER A 2 -41.41 -22.49 -1.17
N VAL A 3 -40.19 -22.55 -1.73
CA VAL A 3 -38.96 -23.00 -1.07
C VAL A 3 -38.16 -21.77 -0.68
N PRO A 4 -37.77 -21.62 0.61
CA PRO A 4 -36.99 -20.48 1.05
C PRO A 4 -35.53 -20.62 0.72
N VAL A 5 -34.93 -19.57 0.15
CA VAL A 5 -33.49 -19.40 0.02
C VAL A 5 -32.95 -18.78 1.31
N LYS A 6 -32.04 -19.46 2.01
CA LYS A 6 -31.50 -19.04 3.30
C LYS A 6 -30.01 -18.79 3.19
N ILE A 7 -29.50 -17.89 4.03
CA ILE A 7 -28.06 -17.69 4.21
C ILE A 7 -27.46 -18.93 4.88
N PRO A 8 -26.50 -19.62 4.25
CA PRO A 8 -25.81 -20.76 4.88
C PRO A 8 -24.84 -20.30 5.98
N GLU A 9 -24.38 -21.25 6.79
CA GLU A 9 -23.28 -20.99 7.74
C GLU A 9 -21.96 -20.83 6.98
N VAL A 10 -21.43 -19.61 6.93
CA VAL A 10 -20.24 -19.25 6.16
C VAL A 10 -18.95 -19.16 7.00
N GLY A 11 -18.98 -19.68 8.26
CA GLY A 11 -17.82 -19.80 9.17
C GLY A 11 -18.20 -19.66 10.63
N GLU A 12 -17.36 -20.20 11.54
CA GLU A 12 -17.63 -20.32 12.99
C GLU A 12 -17.82 -18.99 13.76
N SER A 13 -17.53 -17.84 13.13
CA SER A 13 -17.57 -16.51 13.79
C SER A 13 -18.39 -15.48 13.05
N ILE A 14 -19.11 -15.86 11.97
CA ILE A 14 -19.86 -14.91 11.15
C ILE A 14 -21.33 -15.03 11.49
N SER A 15 -21.89 -14.00 12.13
CA SER A 15 -23.31 -13.92 12.47
C SER A 15 -24.15 -13.09 11.49
N GLU A 16 -23.52 -12.24 10.68
CA GLU A 16 -24.17 -11.32 9.77
C GLU A 16 -23.38 -11.22 8.45
N VAL A 17 -24.07 -11.20 7.34
CA VAL A 17 -23.53 -11.08 5.98
C VAL A 17 -24.23 -9.96 5.24
N ALA A 18 -23.59 -9.39 4.22
CA ALA A 18 -24.24 -8.44 3.33
C ALA A 18 -24.69 -9.14 2.05
N ILE A 19 -25.87 -8.78 1.55
CA ILE A 19 -26.36 -9.22 0.24
C ILE A 19 -25.59 -8.42 -0.82
N GLY A 20 -24.82 -9.11 -1.66
CA GLY A 20 -24.16 -8.53 -2.82
C GLY A 20 -25.06 -8.51 -4.04
N GLU A 21 -24.48 -8.82 -5.21
CA GLU A 21 -25.21 -8.81 -6.48
C GLU A 21 -26.19 -9.99 -6.59
N TRP A 22 -27.44 -9.70 -7.00
CA TRP A 22 -28.41 -10.72 -7.37
C TRP A 22 -28.13 -11.20 -8.80
N LEU A 23 -27.74 -12.46 -8.97
CA LEU A 23 -27.52 -13.10 -10.26
C LEU A 23 -28.83 -13.45 -10.98
N LYS A 24 -29.93 -13.56 -10.21
CA LYS A 24 -31.29 -13.82 -10.68
C LYS A 24 -32.26 -12.82 -10.08
N HIS A 25 -33.25 -12.40 -10.88
CA HIS A 25 -34.26 -11.44 -10.48
C HIS A 25 -35.63 -12.10 -10.25
N GLU A 26 -36.55 -11.37 -9.64
CA GLU A 26 -37.91 -11.86 -9.47
C GLU A 26 -38.53 -12.21 -10.86
N GLY A 27 -39.05 -13.43 -10.98
CA GLY A 27 -39.57 -13.96 -12.21
C GLY A 27 -38.62 -14.83 -13.02
N ASP A 28 -37.33 -14.82 -12.72
CA ASP A 28 -36.34 -15.65 -13.42
C ASP A 28 -36.43 -17.12 -12.99
N PHE A 29 -36.19 -18.03 -13.95
CA PHE A 29 -36.06 -19.45 -13.68
C PHE A 29 -34.63 -19.79 -13.25
N VAL A 30 -34.51 -20.64 -12.23
CA VAL A 30 -33.23 -21.15 -11.72
C VAL A 30 -33.27 -22.68 -11.68
N GLU A 31 -32.15 -23.30 -11.96
CA GLU A 31 -31.96 -24.73 -11.75
C GLU A 31 -31.43 -24.99 -10.35
N ARG A 32 -31.64 -26.19 -9.84
CA ARG A 32 -31.06 -26.58 -8.57
C ARG A 32 -29.55 -26.51 -8.62
N ASP A 33 -28.92 -25.99 -7.55
CA ASP A 33 -27.48 -25.74 -7.42
C ASP A 33 -26.94 -24.64 -8.36
N GLU A 34 -27.81 -23.88 -9.06
CA GLU A 34 -27.43 -22.67 -9.80
C GLU A 34 -27.34 -21.46 -8.87
N ASP A 35 -26.30 -20.64 -9.01
CA ASP A 35 -26.07 -19.48 -8.14
C ASP A 35 -27.14 -18.40 -8.35
N VAL A 36 -27.76 -17.97 -7.23
CA VAL A 36 -28.88 -17.02 -7.23
C VAL A 36 -28.46 -15.63 -6.79
N VAL A 37 -27.60 -15.57 -5.77
CA VAL A 37 -27.15 -14.32 -5.15
C VAL A 37 -25.74 -14.48 -4.61
N VAL A 38 -25.00 -13.41 -4.69
CA VAL A 38 -23.66 -13.29 -4.10
C VAL A 38 -23.80 -12.67 -2.72
N ILE A 39 -23.19 -13.25 -1.68
CA ILE A 39 -23.09 -12.65 -0.36
C ILE A 39 -21.65 -12.23 -0.05
N GLU A 40 -21.51 -11.10 0.60
CA GLU A 40 -20.23 -10.58 1.04
C GLU A 40 -20.09 -10.75 2.55
N THR A 41 -19.00 -11.38 2.98
CA THR A 41 -18.61 -11.51 4.38
C THR A 41 -17.35 -10.67 4.64
N ASP A 42 -16.94 -10.56 5.90
CA ASP A 42 -15.69 -9.92 6.29
C ASP A 42 -14.44 -10.51 5.62
N LYS A 43 -14.52 -11.78 5.21
CA LYS A 43 -13.35 -12.56 4.79
C LYS A 43 -13.43 -13.05 3.35
N ALA A 44 -14.61 -13.20 2.79
CA ALA A 44 -14.80 -13.77 1.46
C ALA A 44 -16.16 -13.39 0.87
N THR A 45 -16.23 -13.43 -0.44
CA THR A 45 -17.47 -13.39 -1.23
C THR A 45 -17.88 -14.84 -1.48
N VAL A 46 -19.13 -15.18 -1.22
CA VAL A 46 -19.69 -16.54 -1.36
C VAL A 46 -20.94 -16.45 -2.21
N GLU A 47 -21.07 -17.34 -3.18
CA GLU A 47 -22.27 -17.49 -3.99
C GLU A 47 -23.24 -18.46 -3.32
N ILE A 48 -24.55 -18.12 -3.31
CA ILE A 48 -25.58 -18.97 -2.72
C ILE A 48 -26.32 -19.67 -3.84
N PRO A 49 -26.25 -21.02 -3.90
CA PRO A 49 -26.98 -21.80 -4.88
C PRO A 49 -28.47 -21.94 -4.54
N ALA A 50 -29.31 -22.12 -5.57
CA ALA A 50 -30.72 -22.44 -5.42
C ALA A 50 -30.90 -23.82 -4.76
N PRO A 51 -31.72 -23.95 -3.69
CA PRO A 51 -31.97 -25.23 -3.05
C PRO A 51 -32.80 -26.18 -3.91
N GLU A 52 -33.63 -25.66 -4.82
CA GLU A 52 -34.45 -26.41 -5.77
C GLU A 52 -34.63 -25.63 -7.04
N SER A 53 -34.94 -26.37 -8.15
CA SER A 53 -35.28 -25.75 -9.43
C SER A 53 -36.69 -25.11 -9.36
N GLY A 54 -36.82 -23.90 -9.90
CA GLY A 54 -38.06 -23.19 -9.86
C GLY A 54 -37.96 -21.75 -10.36
N ARG A 55 -38.95 -20.94 -10.07
CA ARG A 55 -38.96 -19.52 -10.41
C ARG A 55 -38.84 -18.67 -9.16
N VAL A 56 -37.93 -17.69 -9.17
CA VAL A 56 -37.79 -16.71 -8.08
C VAL A 56 -39.07 -15.89 -7.98
N THR A 57 -39.80 -16.01 -6.88
CA THR A 57 -41.11 -15.36 -6.71
C THR A 57 -41.02 -14.06 -5.93
N LYS A 58 -40.16 -13.99 -4.94
CA LYS A 58 -40.05 -12.80 -4.12
C LYS A 58 -38.63 -12.68 -3.54
N ILE A 59 -38.01 -11.52 -3.67
CA ILE A 59 -36.79 -11.13 -3.02
C ILE A 59 -37.15 -10.29 -1.79
N LEU A 60 -36.67 -10.71 -0.61
CA LEU A 60 -36.94 -10.04 0.67
C LEU A 60 -35.85 -9.05 1.07
N LYS A 61 -34.63 -9.27 0.63
CA LYS A 61 -33.45 -8.43 0.89
C LYS A 61 -32.87 -7.96 -0.43
N GLN A 62 -32.60 -6.66 -0.55
CA GLN A 62 -32.00 -6.09 -1.74
C GLN A 62 -30.47 -6.06 -1.65
N GLU A 63 -29.81 -5.80 -2.76
CA GLU A 63 -28.37 -5.58 -2.82
C GLU A 63 -27.96 -4.46 -1.84
N GLY A 64 -27.00 -4.75 -0.97
CA GLY A 64 -26.52 -3.87 0.09
C GLY A 64 -27.22 -4.03 1.46
N ASP A 65 -28.29 -4.85 1.57
CA ASP A 65 -28.93 -5.14 2.84
C ASP A 65 -28.10 -6.14 3.66
N SER A 66 -28.17 -6.04 5.00
CA SER A 66 -27.62 -7.03 5.91
C SER A 66 -28.62 -8.15 6.17
N ALA A 67 -28.11 -9.39 6.27
CA ALA A 67 -28.88 -10.56 6.64
C ALA A 67 -28.11 -11.44 7.63
N SER A 68 -28.83 -12.06 8.59
CA SER A 68 -28.24 -12.97 9.55
C SER A 68 -28.11 -14.39 8.97
N VAL A 69 -27.18 -15.17 9.51
CA VAL A 69 -27.06 -16.60 9.16
C VAL A 69 -28.38 -17.31 9.45
N ASN A 70 -28.82 -18.17 8.51
CA ASN A 70 -30.12 -18.85 8.49
C ASN A 70 -31.35 -17.93 8.22
N GLU A 71 -31.18 -16.63 7.96
CA GLU A 71 -32.27 -15.74 7.54
C GLU A 71 -32.72 -16.07 6.10
N VAL A 72 -34.04 -15.96 5.86
CA VAL A 72 -34.64 -16.16 4.53
C VAL A 72 -34.53 -14.88 3.73
N ILE A 73 -33.87 -14.94 2.56
CA ILE A 73 -33.60 -13.78 1.71
C ILE A 73 -34.47 -13.75 0.44
N ALA A 74 -34.95 -14.90 -0.01
CA ALA A 74 -35.86 -15.02 -1.16
C ALA A 74 -36.70 -16.29 -1.10
N TYR A 75 -37.68 -16.39 -2.00
CA TYR A 75 -38.51 -17.57 -2.21
C TYR A 75 -38.45 -18.02 -3.66
N ILE A 76 -38.35 -19.35 -3.88
CA ILE A 76 -38.42 -20.01 -5.18
C ILE A 76 -39.68 -20.88 -5.21
N ASP A 77 -40.50 -20.77 -6.26
CA ASP A 77 -41.63 -21.63 -6.47
C ASP A 77 -41.29 -22.82 -7.37
N SER A 78 -41.23 -24.01 -6.76
CA SER A 78 -40.88 -25.25 -7.45
C SER A 78 -41.99 -25.78 -8.38
N ASP A 79 -43.23 -25.33 -8.22
CA ASP A 79 -44.37 -25.78 -9.10
C ASP A 79 -44.29 -25.11 -10.49
N ALA A 80 -43.47 -24.08 -10.69
CA ALA A 80 -43.28 -23.38 -11.96
C ALA A 80 -42.39 -24.15 -12.99
N VAL A 81 -41.97 -25.35 -12.68
CA VAL A 81 -41.13 -26.21 -13.56
C VAL A 81 -41.87 -26.60 -14.86
N ASN A 82 -43.21 -26.53 -14.92
CA ASN A 82 -43.99 -26.93 -16.05
C ASN A 82 -44.27 -25.82 -17.09
N ASP A 83 -43.81 -24.60 -16.86
CA ASP A 83 -44.10 -23.47 -17.76
C ASP A 83 -42.83 -22.92 -18.43
N VAL A 84 -42.09 -23.78 -19.11
CA VAL A 84 -40.99 -23.36 -19.98
C VAL A 84 -41.56 -22.89 -21.30
N PRO A 85 -41.49 -21.61 -21.65
CA PRO A 85 -41.87 -21.17 -22.99
C PRO A 85 -40.83 -21.72 -23.98
N LYS A 86 -41.23 -22.70 -24.79
CA LYS A 86 -40.44 -23.17 -25.95
C LYS A 86 -40.11 -21.96 -26.82
N LYS A 87 -38.88 -21.48 -26.79
CA LYS A 87 -38.36 -20.52 -27.76
C LYS A 87 -38.51 -21.10 -29.15
N ASN A 88 -39.48 -20.60 -29.93
CA ASN A 88 -39.65 -20.86 -31.34
C ASN A 88 -38.36 -20.56 -32.11
N ALA A 89 -37.75 -21.61 -32.61
CA ALA A 89 -36.76 -21.54 -33.67
C ALA A 89 -37.46 -21.09 -34.95
N LYS A 90 -37.38 -19.80 -35.27
CA LYS A 90 -37.67 -19.35 -36.64
C LYS A 90 -36.40 -19.52 -37.46
N SER A 91 -36.46 -20.59 -38.30
CA SER A 91 -35.61 -20.75 -39.45
C SER A 91 -35.71 -19.52 -40.37
N ASN A 92 -34.62 -18.90 -40.68
CA ASN A 92 -34.49 -18.12 -41.91
C ASN A 92 -33.37 -18.75 -42.75
N ASN A 93 -33.87 -19.54 -43.71
CA ASN A 93 -33.17 -20.09 -44.84
C ASN A 93 -32.81 -18.92 -45.78
N ARG A 94 -31.55 -18.67 -46.01
CA ARG A 94 -31.09 -18.05 -47.26
C ARG A 94 -29.80 -18.69 -47.71
N ALA A 95 -29.93 -19.39 -48.80
CA ALA A 95 -28.92 -20.05 -49.59
C ALA A 95 -27.90 -19.05 -50.12
N GLY A 96 -26.69 -19.53 -50.27
CA GLY A 96 -25.75 -18.98 -51.23
C GLY A 96 -24.28 -19.10 -50.87
N GLN A 97 -23.70 -20.07 -51.50
CA GLN A 97 -22.32 -20.17 -51.98
C GLN A 97 -21.21 -20.70 -51.03
N ARG A 98 -20.82 -21.85 -51.47
CA ARG A 98 -19.58 -22.63 -51.34
C ARG A 98 -18.33 -21.75 -51.48
N ASP A 99 -17.33 -22.04 -50.64
CA ASP A 99 -16.01 -22.42 -51.14
C ASP A 99 -15.23 -23.09 -50.01
N GLU A 100 -14.92 -24.29 -50.32
CA GLU A 100 -13.77 -25.16 -50.15
C GLU A 100 -12.82 -24.93 -48.94
N ALA A 101 -12.77 -25.98 -48.13
CA ALA A 101 -11.66 -26.35 -47.27
C ALA A 101 -10.59 -27.06 -48.07
N PRO A 102 -9.32 -27.03 -47.68
CA PRO A 102 -8.44 -28.13 -47.94
C PRO A 102 -8.05 -28.92 -46.68
N LYS A 103 -8.15 -30.20 -46.93
CA LYS A 103 -7.86 -31.38 -46.13
C LYS A 103 -6.42 -31.42 -45.58
N LYS A 104 -6.29 -32.06 -44.43
CA LYS A 104 -5.09 -32.73 -43.96
C LYS A 104 -4.56 -33.72 -44.98
N PRO A 105 -3.29 -34.03 -44.95
CA PRO A 105 -2.86 -35.42 -45.11
C PRO A 105 -2.18 -35.98 -43.85
N VAL A 106 -2.61 -37.19 -43.60
CA VAL A 106 -2.00 -38.26 -42.80
C VAL A 106 -0.83 -38.82 -43.56
N GLY A 107 0.25 -39.19 -42.85
CA GLY A 107 1.31 -40.01 -43.39
C GLY A 107 2.54 -40.07 -42.48
N ALA A 108 2.61 -41.05 -41.62
CA ALA A 108 3.86 -41.67 -41.24
C ALA A 108 4.16 -42.77 -42.29
N PRO A 109 5.39 -43.22 -42.48
CA PRO A 109 6.06 -44.11 -41.54
C PRO A 109 7.60 -43.99 -41.46
N ASP A 110 8.09 -44.58 -40.37
CA ASP A 110 9.25 -45.46 -40.19
C ASP A 110 10.58 -45.13 -40.87
N ASP A 111 11.61 -45.14 -40.10
CA ASP A 111 12.62 -46.17 -39.90
C ASP A 111 14.03 -45.60 -39.63
N LEU A 112 14.68 -46.25 -38.64
CA LEU A 112 16.11 -46.50 -38.54
C LEU A 112 17.03 -45.32 -38.18
N GLU A 113 17.85 -45.32 -37.17
CA GLU A 113 18.75 -46.37 -36.67
C GLU A 113 19.37 -45.90 -35.34
N LYS A 114 19.42 -46.78 -34.35
CA LYS A 114 20.46 -46.82 -33.33
C LYS A 114 21.69 -47.46 -33.92
N PRO A 115 22.86 -47.13 -33.44
CA PRO A 115 23.75 -48.22 -33.00
C PRO A 115 24.18 -48.04 -31.54
N THR A 116 24.01 -49.13 -30.88
CA THR A 116 24.62 -49.70 -29.71
C THR A 116 26.13 -49.96 -29.90
N THR A 117 26.68 -50.17 -28.68
CA THR A 117 27.91 -50.92 -28.36
C THR A 117 29.17 -50.09 -28.27
N ASP A 118 30.01 -50.35 -27.40
CA ASP A 118 30.25 -51.27 -26.26
C ASP A 118 31.72 -51.11 -25.84
N GLN A 119 31.98 -51.53 -24.59
CA GLN A 119 33.28 -52.05 -24.10
C GLN A 119 34.32 -51.04 -23.60
N ARG A 120 34.42 -50.98 -22.27
CA ARG A 120 35.30 -51.83 -21.40
C ARG A 120 36.78 -51.55 -21.56
N HIS A 121 37.36 -51.14 -20.46
CA HIS A 121 38.49 -51.77 -19.74
C HIS A 121 38.76 -50.88 -18.50
N THR A 122 38.51 -51.38 -17.30
CA THR A 122 39.30 -52.24 -16.41
C THR A 122 40.67 -51.71 -16.09
N ASP A 123 40.79 -51.66 -14.77
CA ASP A 123 41.96 -51.96 -13.90
C ASP A 123 42.75 -50.72 -13.51
N GLU A 124 43.19 -50.53 -12.33
CA GLU A 124 43.45 -51.31 -11.11
C GLU A 124 43.78 -50.31 -9.98
N MET A 125 43.17 -50.52 -8.82
CA MET A 125 43.82 -50.83 -7.52
C MET A 125 45.15 -50.16 -7.21
N THR A 126 45.17 -49.42 -6.10
CA THR A 126 46.01 -49.66 -4.87
C THR A 126 45.59 -48.62 -3.85
N ASP A 127 44.90 -48.92 -2.82
CA ASP A 127 45.20 -49.40 -1.47
C ASP A 127 46.47 -48.81 -0.84
N SER A 128 46.29 -48.08 0.24
CA SER A 128 47.08 -48.05 1.48
C SER A 128 46.43 -47.03 2.48
N THR A 129 45.65 -47.54 3.34
CA THR A 129 45.86 -47.89 4.75
C THR A 129 46.62 -46.89 5.60
N ALA A 130 45.92 -46.50 6.67
CA ALA A 130 46.34 -46.36 8.07
C ALA A 130 47.25 -45.19 8.39
N SER A 131 47.11 -44.45 9.41
CA SER A 131 46.74 -44.76 10.77
C SER A 131 46.78 -43.44 11.59
N SER A 132 45.87 -43.34 12.52
CA SER A 132 46.01 -42.48 13.68
C SER A 132 47.12 -42.93 14.57
N PRO A 133 47.69 -42.09 15.39
CA PRO A 133 47.95 -42.46 16.77
C PRO A 133 47.29 -41.46 17.77
N LYS A 134 46.65 -42.08 18.76
CA LYS A 134 46.45 -41.57 20.10
C LYS A 134 47.80 -41.55 20.82
N THR A 135 48.02 -40.57 21.69
CA THR A 135 48.39 -40.76 23.12
C THR A 135 48.61 -39.40 23.81
N ASN A 136 47.96 -39.31 24.98
CA ASN A 136 48.43 -38.86 26.29
C ASN A 136 49.01 -37.42 26.36
N GLY A 137 48.40 -36.47 27.08
CA GLY A 137 48.11 -36.55 28.50
C GLY A 137 49.26 -35.99 29.27
N GLU A 138 49.17 -34.74 29.68
CA GLU A 138 49.78 -34.31 30.94
C GLU A 138 49.15 -33.00 31.42
N ASP A 139 48.68 -33.10 32.57
CA ASP A 139 48.14 -32.20 33.56
C ASP A 139 49.25 -31.21 34.02
N THR A 140 48.97 -29.90 33.98
CA THR A 140 49.66 -28.98 34.89
C THR A 140 48.72 -27.81 35.22
N SER A 141 48.15 -27.97 36.40
CA SER A 141 47.57 -26.94 37.22
C SER A 141 48.56 -25.79 37.53
N VAL A 142 48.14 -24.55 37.29
CA VAL A 142 48.65 -23.42 38.07
C VAL A 142 47.51 -22.47 38.40
N GLN A 143 47.25 -22.35 39.68
CA GLN A 143 46.34 -21.43 40.34
C GLN A 143 46.92 -20.01 40.43
N PRO A 144 46.08 -19.03 40.89
CA PRO A 144 46.16 -17.63 40.53
C PRO A 144 47.04 -16.78 41.49
N ALA A 145 47.58 -15.67 40.96
CA ALA A 145 48.21 -14.66 41.79
C ALA A 145 47.40 -13.38 41.81
N ALA A 146 46.93 -13.10 42.98
CA ALA A 146 46.82 -11.92 43.83
C ALA A 146 46.64 -10.53 43.18
N ALA A 147 45.60 -9.91 43.70
CA ALA A 147 45.26 -8.50 43.70
C ALA A 147 46.43 -7.57 44.12
N SER A 148 46.51 -6.41 43.46
CA SER A 148 47.07 -5.23 44.10
C SER A 148 46.21 -4.00 43.75
N ASN A 149 45.75 -3.42 44.84
CA ASN A 149 45.08 -2.15 45.01
C ASN A 149 45.81 -0.99 44.33
N LEU A 150 45.07 -0.11 43.66
CA LEU A 150 45.39 1.32 43.63
C LEU A 150 44.08 2.10 43.65
N GLU A 151 43.92 2.86 44.71
CA GLU A 151 42.84 3.81 44.96
C GLU A 151 42.93 5.07 44.09
N PRO A 152 41.93 5.96 44.12
CA PRO A 152 41.62 6.90 43.06
C PRO A 152 42.35 8.23 43.25
N GLU A 153 42.91 8.80 42.20
CA GLU A 153 43.28 10.20 42.13
C GLU A 153 42.11 11.06 41.64
N SER A 154 41.60 11.81 42.61
CA SER A 154 40.90 13.08 42.42
C SER A 154 41.88 14.11 41.87
N ASP A 155 41.65 14.64 40.66
CA ASP A 155 41.91 16.03 40.26
C ASP A 155 41.71 16.19 38.76
N LEU A 156 40.61 16.80 38.40
CA LEU A 156 40.41 17.62 37.18
C LEU A 156 39.05 18.31 37.23
N ARG A 157 38.83 19.05 38.32
CA ARG A 157 37.96 20.24 38.28
C ARG A 157 38.90 21.41 38.05
N GLU A 158 38.78 22.01 36.89
CA GLU A 158 39.06 23.42 36.53
C GLU A 158 39.48 23.48 35.06
N LYS A 159 38.49 23.74 34.20
CA LYS A 159 38.63 24.51 32.96
C LYS A 159 37.27 24.56 32.26
N THR A 160 36.34 25.21 32.90
CA THR A 160 35.21 25.87 32.25
C THR A 160 35.38 27.34 32.55
N GLU A 161 35.82 28.07 31.53
CA GLU A 161 35.59 29.50 31.34
C GLU A 161 36.58 30.01 30.29
N GLU A 162 36.18 29.92 29.03
CA GLU A 162 36.55 30.89 28.00
C GLU A 162 35.43 30.93 26.99
N ALA A 163 34.39 31.71 27.36
CA ALA A 163 33.49 32.31 26.40
C ALA A 163 34.31 33.31 25.57
N GLY A 164 34.74 32.88 24.40
CA GLY A 164 35.37 33.76 23.42
C GLY A 164 34.39 34.82 22.97
N THR A 165 34.68 36.04 23.39
CA THR A 165 34.06 37.28 22.92
C THR A 165 34.19 37.41 21.39
N LEU A 166 33.12 37.84 20.75
CA LEU A 166 32.91 38.11 19.30
C LEU A 166 33.80 39.26 18.77
N ASP A 167 35.07 39.35 19.11
CA ASP A 167 35.94 40.49 18.76
C ASP A 167 37.15 40.16 17.88
N SER A 168 37.15 39.03 17.19
CA SER A 168 38.28 38.66 16.31
C SER A 168 37.87 38.35 14.86
N LEU A 169 36.93 39.13 14.26
CA LEU A 169 36.70 39.11 12.82
C LEU A 169 37.25 40.40 12.15
N PRO A 170 37.95 40.29 11.02
CA PRO A 170 38.53 41.45 10.35
C PRO A 170 37.49 42.44 9.86
N ALA A 171 37.79 43.72 9.99
CA ALA A 171 36.96 44.89 9.78
C ALA A 171 36.36 45.07 8.38
N GLN A 172 36.52 44.16 7.45
CA GLN A 172 36.03 44.29 6.06
C GLN A 172 34.62 43.72 5.81
N ASN A 173 33.98 43.10 6.82
CA ASN A 173 32.64 42.52 6.66
C ASN A 173 31.58 43.19 7.51
N ARG A 174 31.86 44.33 8.12
CA ARG A 174 30.90 45.07 9.01
C ARG A 174 30.01 46.07 8.26
N GLN A 175 30.14 46.26 6.94
CA GLN A 175 29.33 47.24 6.19
C GLN A 175 28.06 46.72 5.56
N ALA A 176 27.70 45.44 5.72
CA ALA A 176 26.53 44.85 5.08
C ALA A 176 25.26 44.74 5.97
N PHE A 177 25.31 45.19 7.26
CA PHE A 177 24.18 45.02 8.18
C PHE A 177 23.62 46.29 8.80
N ASP A 178 24.11 47.47 8.42
CA ASP A 178 23.64 48.79 8.92
C ASP A 178 22.94 49.62 7.84
N GLU A 179 22.03 49.05 7.05
CA GLU A 179 21.03 49.87 6.37
C GLU A 179 19.70 49.77 7.13
N PRO A 180 19.17 50.92 7.61
CA PRO A 180 17.86 50.92 8.25
C PRO A 180 16.79 50.59 7.22
N ALA A 181 15.95 49.61 7.55
CA ALA A 181 14.79 49.26 6.76
C ALA A 181 14.00 50.49 6.31
N GLN A 182 13.99 50.77 5.04
CA GLN A 182 13.11 51.77 4.45
C GLN A 182 11.68 51.32 4.65
N THR A 183 10.98 52.04 5.51
CA THR A 183 9.54 51.93 5.69
C THR A 183 8.85 52.31 4.39
N LEU A 184 8.26 51.34 3.74
CA LEU A 184 7.31 51.60 2.65
C LEU A 184 6.12 52.37 3.19
N PRO A 185 5.63 53.43 2.46
CA PRO A 185 4.51 54.20 2.91
C PRO A 185 3.24 53.36 2.96
N HIS A 186 2.64 53.34 4.14
CA HIS A 186 1.29 52.82 4.35
C HIS A 186 0.30 53.57 3.46
N ARG A 187 -0.31 52.89 2.52
CA ARG A 187 -1.49 53.33 1.81
C ARG A 187 -2.67 53.14 2.77
N PRO A 188 -3.48 54.17 3.06
CA PRO A 188 -4.65 53.99 3.90
C PRO A 188 -5.66 53.08 3.19
N MET A 189 -6.12 52.06 3.88
CA MET A 189 -7.30 51.30 3.46
C MET A 189 -8.51 52.20 3.65
N GLU A 190 -9.15 52.58 2.55
CA GLU A 190 -10.47 53.20 2.57
C GLU A 190 -11.49 52.14 3.02
N GLU A 191 -12.06 52.42 4.15
CA GLU A 191 -13.26 51.78 4.72
C GLU A 191 -14.43 52.01 3.76
N HIS A 192 -14.88 50.97 3.07
CA HIS A 192 -16.15 50.97 2.36
C HIS A 192 -17.21 50.23 3.18
N ASP A 193 -17.62 50.88 4.29
CA ASP A 193 -18.93 50.68 4.87
C ASP A 193 -19.94 51.52 4.10
N ARG A 194 -20.74 50.91 3.25
CA ARG A 194 -22.03 51.44 2.81
C ARG A 194 -23.04 50.30 2.71
N GLU A 195 -23.82 50.19 3.78
CA GLU A 195 -25.16 49.63 3.72
C GLU A 195 -26.01 50.38 2.67
N PRO A 196 -26.78 49.71 1.81
CA PRO A 196 -27.78 50.40 1.02
C PRO A 196 -29.06 50.65 1.85
N ALA A 197 -29.31 51.93 2.14
CA ALA A 197 -30.54 52.41 2.72
C ALA A 197 -31.75 52.07 1.83
N ILE A 198 -32.77 51.52 2.48
CA ILE A 198 -34.11 51.32 1.95
C ILE A 198 -34.79 52.70 1.83
N ALA A 199 -35.15 53.14 0.64
CA ALA A 199 -35.99 54.34 0.41
C ALA A 199 -37.42 53.90 0.03
N PRO A 200 -38.48 54.71 0.44
CA PRO A 200 -39.85 54.25 0.50
C PRO A 200 -40.59 54.34 -0.87
N GLU A 201 -41.60 53.49 -0.95
CA GLU A 201 -42.61 53.42 -1.99
C GLU A 201 -43.25 54.80 -2.36
N LYS A 202 -43.33 55.04 -3.65
CA LYS A 202 -44.36 55.95 -4.23
C LYS A 202 -45.30 55.18 -5.15
N LYS A 203 -46.52 55.12 -4.72
CA LYS A 203 -47.70 54.71 -5.50
C LYS A 203 -47.97 55.67 -6.63
N ASP A 204 -48.69 55.13 -7.65
CA ASP A 204 -49.50 55.73 -8.70
C ASP A 204 -48.82 56.18 -9.98
N ARG A 205 -48.98 55.34 -11.02
CA ARG A 205 -49.79 55.71 -12.21
C ARG A 205 -50.11 54.55 -13.11
N MET A 206 -51.38 54.17 -13.14
CA MET A 206 -52.04 53.38 -14.18
C MET A 206 -51.87 54.03 -15.55
N GLN A 207 -51.36 53.33 -16.53
CA GLN A 207 -51.75 53.51 -17.94
C GLN A 207 -51.56 52.22 -18.74
N SER A 208 -52.70 51.75 -19.19
CA SER A 208 -53.07 50.94 -20.37
C SER A 208 -52.11 49.94 -20.96
N ALA A 209 -52.43 48.69 -20.76
CA ALA A 209 -51.88 47.48 -21.38
C ALA A 209 -52.31 47.36 -22.84
N ARG A 210 -51.33 47.07 -23.70
CA ARG A 210 -51.52 46.30 -24.96
C ARG A 210 -51.12 44.86 -24.67
N PRO A 211 -51.86 43.85 -25.17
CA PRO A 211 -51.54 42.44 -24.95
C PRO A 211 -50.38 42.03 -25.86
N THR A 212 -49.20 41.86 -25.31
CA THR A 212 -48.09 41.16 -25.94
C THR A 212 -48.23 39.66 -25.65
N LYS A 213 -48.21 38.85 -26.71
CA LYS A 213 -48.21 37.38 -26.68
C LYS A 213 -47.13 36.87 -25.72
N PRO A 214 -47.38 35.79 -24.95
CA PRO A 214 -46.35 35.21 -24.08
C PRO A 214 -45.26 34.64 -24.97
N VAL A 215 -44.06 35.24 -24.88
CA VAL A 215 -42.82 34.58 -25.30
C VAL A 215 -42.64 33.44 -24.34
N GLN A 216 -42.84 32.22 -24.84
CA GLN A 216 -42.42 31.01 -24.13
C GLN A 216 -40.92 31.04 -24.03
N ASP A 217 -40.45 31.56 -22.90
CA ASP A 217 -39.08 31.40 -22.44
C ASP A 217 -38.86 29.90 -22.14
N ARG A 218 -38.36 29.19 -23.16
CA ARG A 218 -37.84 27.84 -22.99
C ARG A 218 -36.55 27.96 -22.20
N GLN A 219 -36.68 28.20 -20.90
CA GLN A 219 -35.61 27.82 -19.97
C GLN A 219 -35.55 26.29 -19.98
N GLN A 220 -34.74 25.76 -20.87
CA GLN A 220 -34.18 24.44 -20.71
C GLN A 220 -33.22 24.54 -19.49
N THR A 221 -33.79 24.46 -18.30
CA THR A 221 -33.07 24.03 -17.11
C THR A 221 -32.64 22.60 -17.42
N THR A 222 -31.41 22.42 -17.89
CA THR A 222 -30.74 21.15 -17.78
C THR A 222 -30.72 20.83 -16.29
N GLU A 223 -31.70 20.04 -15.86
CA GLU A 223 -31.68 19.45 -14.50
C GLU A 223 -30.36 18.74 -14.35
N ARG A 224 -29.50 19.29 -13.52
CA ARG A 224 -28.29 18.60 -13.08
C ARG A 224 -28.78 17.42 -12.25
N GLN A 225 -28.77 16.24 -12.84
CA GLN A 225 -29.15 15.02 -12.15
C GLN A 225 -27.92 14.50 -11.40
N ASP A 226 -27.95 14.57 -10.09
CA ASP A 226 -26.96 13.93 -9.22
C ASP A 226 -27.24 12.42 -9.20
N LYS A 227 -26.20 11.61 -9.41
CA LYS A 227 -26.29 10.16 -9.28
C LYS A 227 -25.89 9.77 -7.86
N THR A 228 -26.83 9.34 -7.05
CA THR A 228 -26.58 8.78 -5.72
C THR A 228 -26.35 7.27 -5.86
N VAL A 229 -25.20 6.81 -5.33
CA VAL A 229 -24.83 5.39 -5.32
C VAL A 229 -24.43 5.02 -3.88
N PRO A 230 -24.99 3.95 -3.29
CA PRO A 230 -24.60 3.49 -1.96
C PRO A 230 -23.14 3.02 -1.96
N MET A 231 -22.45 3.21 -0.83
CA MET A 231 -21.11 2.65 -0.66
C MET A 231 -21.18 1.13 -0.53
N SER A 232 -20.26 0.42 -1.21
CA SER A 232 -20.08 -1.02 -0.97
C SER A 232 -19.65 -1.29 0.50
N GLN A 233 -19.91 -2.49 1.00
CA GLN A 233 -19.56 -2.90 2.34
C GLN A 233 -18.05 -2.75 2.60
N LEU A 234 -17.22 -3.21 1.65
CA LEU A 234 -15.78 -3.04 1.70
C LEU A 234 -15.38 -1.56 1.85
N ARG A 235 -15.99 -0.66 1.05
CA ARG A 235 -15.72 0.78 1.12
C ARG A 235 -16.12 1.37 2.47
N ARG A 236 -17.25 0.92 3.05
CA ARG A 236 -17.72 1.35 4.36
C ARG A 236 -16.71 0.96 5.47
N LYS A 237 -16.28 -0.31 5.49
CA LYS A 237 -15.26 -0.81 6.45
C LYS A 237 -13.92 -0.09 6.32
N ILE A 238 -13.46 0.17 5.08
CA ILE A 238 -12.25 0.96 4.86
C ILE A 238 -12.42 2.39 5.43
N ALA A 239 -13.57 3.03 5.17
CA ALA A 239 -13.83 4.38 5.68
C ALA A 239 -13.84 4.42 7.21
N GLU A 240 -14.50 3.49 7.87
CA GLU A 240 -14.52 3.34 9.34
C GLU A 240 -13.11 3.17 9.89
N ARG A 241 -12.30 2.26 9.30
CA ARG A 241 -10.92 2.01 9.72
C ARG A 241 -10.03 3.26 9.58
N LEU A 242 -10.16 4.01 8.47
CA LEU A 242 -9.38 5.22 8.24
C LEU A 242 -9.77 6.35 9.21
N VAL A 243 -11.06 6.54 9.46
CA VAL A 243 -11.55 7.53 10.44
C VAL A 243 -11.08 7.16 11.85
N HIS A 244 -11.23 5.89 12.24
CA HIS A 244 -10.74 5.38 13.51
C HIS A 244 -9.23 5.61 13.70
N ALA A 245 -8.41 5.39 12.67
CA ALA A 245 -6.97 5.62 12.71
C ALA A 245 -6.63 7.09 13.02
N GLN A 246 -7.35 8.04 12.42
CA GLN A 246 -7.12 9.46 12.64
C GLN A 246 -7.66 9.98 13.97
N GLN A 247 -8.75 9.42 14.46
CA GLN A 247 -9.39 9.86 15.72
C GLN A 247 -8.73 9.32 16.98
N ASN A 248 -8.06 8.14 16.87
CA ASN A 248 -7.48 7.46 18.03
C ASN A 248 -5.95 7.59 18.15
N ALA A 249 -5.33 8.46 17.36
CA ALA A 249 -3.90 8.71 17.39
C ALA A 249 -3.60 10.21 17.28
N ALA A 250 -2.53 10.67 17.92
CA ALA A 250 -2.03 12.03 17.79
C ALA A 250 -1.07 12.12 16.60
N LEU A 251 -1.61 12.05 15.37
CA LEU A 251 -0.80 11.95 14.17
C LEU A 251 -0.12 13.27 13.83
N LEU A 252 1.20 13.21 13.64
CA LEU A 252 2.03 14.28 13.12
C LEU A 252 2.85 13.78 11.94
N THR A 253 3.17 14.66 10.97
CA THR A 253 4.01 14.31 9.83
C THR A 253 5.23 15.21 9.78
N THR A 254 6.40 14.61 9.63
CA THR A 254 7.65 15.30 9.32
C THR A 254 8.17 14.87 7.95
N PHE A 255 8.88 15.77 7.28
CA PHE A 255 9.36 15.57 5.90
C PHE A 255 10.86 15.73 5.82
N ASN A 256 11.46 15.06 4.84
CA ASN A 256 12.83 15.27 4.42
C ASN A 256 12.93 15.13 2.90
N GLU A 257 14.00 15.67 2.33
CA GLU A 257 14.34 15.48 0.91
C GLU A 257 15.62 14.65 0.78
N ILE A 258 15.65 13.77 -0.22
CA ILE A 258 16.74 12.82 -0.46
C ILE A 258 17.27 13.03 -1.88
N ASP A 259 18.59 13.14 -2.02
CA ASP A 259 19.27 13.07 -3.31
C ASP A 259 19.40 11.60 -3.74
N MET A 260 18.65 11.24 -4.79
CA MET A 260 18.57 9.86 -5.28
C MET A 260 19.73 9.46 -6.21
N SER A 261 20.66 10.36 -6.50
CA SER A 261 21.73 10.14 -7.49
C SER A 261 22.50 8.86 -7.22
N ALA A 262 22.98 8.65 -5.98
CA ALA A 262 23.81 7.50 -5.63
C ALA A 262 23.08 6.16 -5.81
N VAL A 263 21.82 6.06 -5.41
CA VAL A 263 21.02 4.85 -5.59
C VAL A 263 20.64 4.64 -7.05
N ILE A 264 20.36 5.70 -7.82
CA ILE A 264 20.11 5.62 -9.27
C ILE A 264 21.35 5.11 -9.99
N ASP A 265 22.52 5.66 -9.70
CA ASP A 265 23.80 5.22 -10.30
C ASP A 265 24.12 3.77 -9.98
N LEU A 266 23.97 3.38 -8.70
CA LEU A 266 24.16 2.01 -8.24
C LEU A 266 23.20 1.03 -8.96
N ARG A 267 21.92 1.40 -9.02
CA ARG A 267 20.89 0.62 -9.74
C ARG A 267 21.25 0.48 -11.23
N ASN A 268 21.59 1.57 -11.91
CA ASN A 268 21.93 1.55 -13.33
C ASN A 268 23.15 0.69 -13.62
N LYS A 269 24.16 0.74 -12.75
CA LYS A 269 25.39 -0.05 -12.84
C LYS A 269 25.14 -1.56 -12.71
N HIS A 270 24.19 -1.97 -11.86
CA HIS A 270 24.04 -3.37 -11.48
C HIS A 270 22.73 -4.03 -11.94
N ARG A 271 21.79 -3.27 -12.57
CA ARG A 271 20.45 -3.75 -12.95
C ARG A 271 20.45 -5.03 -13.78
N ASP A 272 21.37 -5.15 -14.75
CA ASP A 272 21.39 -6.27 -15.70
C ASP A 272 21.93 -7.55 -15.03
N ALA A 273 23.02 -7.45 -14.26
CA ALA A 273 23.52 -8.55 -13.45
C ALA A 273 22.53 -9.00 -12.36
N PHE A 274 21.82 -8.03 -11.78
CA PHE A 274 20.78 -8.32 -10.78
C PHE A 274 19.60 -9.06 -11.40
N ALA A 275 19.09 -8.60 -12.56
CA ALA A 275 17.99 -9.24 -13.26
C ALA A 275 18.37 -10.67 -13.71
N GLN A 276 19.59 -10.87 -14.18
CA GLN A 276 20.09 -12.19 -14.54
C GLN A 276 20.16 -13.16 -13.34
N LYS A 277 20.54 -12.64 -12.15
CA LYS A 277 20.69 -13.48 -10.96
C LYS A 277 19.36 -13.79 -10.26
N TYR A 278 18.45 -12.83 -10.18
CA TYR A 278 17.25 -12.92 -9.35
C TYR A 278 15.94 -13.01 -10.14
N ASP A 279 16.01 -12.99 -11.47
CA ASP A 279 14.86 -13.00 -12.40
C ASP A 279 13.84 -11.85 -12.09
N THR A 280 14.35 -10.73 -11.59
CA THR A 280 13.55 -9.56 -11.26
C THR A 280 14.34 -8.27 -11.45
N LYS A 281 13.64 -7.14 -11.58
CA LYS A 281 14.28 -5.83 -11.74
C LYS A 281 14.72 -5.28 -10.39
N LEU A 282 15.92 -4.71 -10.31
CA LEU A 282 16.35 -3.95 -9.14
C LEU A 282 15.52 -2.65 -9.07
N GLY A 283 14.56 -2.59 -8.16
CA GLY A 283 13.74 -1.41 -7.87
C GLY A 283 14.38 -0.52 -6.81
N PHE A 284 13.66 0.54 -6.41
CA PHE A 284 14.07 1.38 -5.28
C PHE A 284 13.51 0.87 -3.94
N MET A 285 12.49 0.02 -3.99
CA MET A 285 11.79 -0.42 -2.78
C MET A 285 12.71 -1.23 -1.85
N SER A 286 13.53 -2.10 -2.40
CA SER A 286 14.49 -2.88 -1.60
C SER A 286 15.49 -2.01 -0.84
N PHE A 287 15.93 -0.89 -1.44
CA PHE A 287 16.78 0.08 -0.75
C PHE A 287 16.06 0.75 0.41
N PHE A 288 14.80 1.19 0.19
CA PHE A 288 14.02 1.83 1.24
C PHE A 288 13.61 0.85 2.35
N VAL A 289 13.28 -0.40 2.03
CA VAL A 289 13.01 -1.45 3.03
C VAL A 289 14.24 -1.69 3.90
N ARG A 290 15.42 -1.85 3.30
CA ARG A 290 16.68 -2.03 4.06
C ARG A 290 17.02 -0.81 4.90
N ALA A 291 16.89 0.39 4.33
CA ALA A 291 17.14 1.63 5.08
C ALA A 291 16.14 1.81 6.24
N ALA A 292 14.86 1.45 6.03
CA ALA A 292 13.84 1.49 7.08
C ALA A 292 14.15 0.50 8.21
N VAL A 293 14.57 -0.73 7.91
CA VAL A 293 14.97 -1.72 8.92
C VAL A 293 16.12 -1.18 9.80
N GLU A 294 17.16 -0.58 9.20
CA GLU A 294 18.26 0.00 9.97
C GLU A 294 17.80 1.22 10.80
N ALA A 295 16.90 2.04 10.24
CA ALA A 295 16.33 3.17 10.98
C ALA A 295 15.44 2.72 12.15
N LEU A 296 14.66 1.63 11.99
CA LEU A 296 13.83 1.05 13.05
C LEU A 296 14.69 0.44 14.19
N ARG A 297 15.88 -0.10 13.88
CA ARG A 297 16.85 -0.53 14.90
C ARG A 297 17.39 0.64 15.70
N LEU A 298 17.63 1.77 15.04
CA LEU A 298 18.19 2.99 15.66
C LEU A 298 17.15 3.74 16.49
N VAL A 299 15.87 3.63 16.14
CA VAL A 299 14.74 4.34 16.76
C VAL A 299 13.59 3.34 16.99
N PRO A 300 13.71 2.50 18.04
CA PRO A 300 12.75 1.42 18.31
C PRO A 300 11.32 1.91 18.62
N GLU A 301 11.15 3.17 19.03
CA GLU A 301 9.86 3.81 19.25
C GLU A 301 8.99 3.80 17.98
N VAL A 302 9.60 3.88 16.80
CA VAL A 302 8.92 3.83 15.51
C VAL A 302 8.44 2.41 15.17
N ASN A 303 9.01 1.36 15.80
CA ASN A 303 8.63 -0.04 15.66
C ASN A 303 7.89 -0.52 16.91
N ALA A 304 6.99 0.30 17.45
CA ALA A 304 6.21 -0.01 18.64
C ALA A 304 4.72 0.26 18.40
N GLU A 305 3.85 -0.23 19.26
CA GLU A 305 2.41 -0.01 19.23
C GLU A 305 1.84 0.18 20.63
N ILE A 306 0.64 0.78 20.74
CA ILE A 306 -0.06 0.97 22.02
C ILE A 306 -1.06 -0.15 22.23
N HIS A 307 -0.92 -0.86 23.34
CA HIS A 307 -1.90 -1.84 23.84
C HIS A 307 -2.44 -1.38 25.21
N GLY A 308 -3.62 -0.79 25.20
CA GLY A 308 -4.21 -0.19 26.40
C GLY A 308 -3.32 0.93 26.93
N GLU A 309 -2.78 0.76 28.14
CA GLU A 309 -1.84 1.71 28.77
C GLU A 309 -0.36 1.35 28.56
N ASN A 310 -0.06 0.30 27.77
CA ASN A 310 1.30 -0.18 27.58
C ASN A 310 1.81 0.12 26.17
N ILE A 311 3.12 0.35 26.05
CA ILE A 311 3.83 0.40 24.77
C ILE A 311 4.49 -0.96 24.54
N VAL A 312 4.22 -1.58 23.39
CA VAL A 312 4.78 -2.87 22.98
C VAL A 312 5.85 -2.61 21.91
N TYR A 313 7.11 -2.90 22.22
CA TYR A 313 8.23 -2.79 21.28
C TYR A 313 8.45 -4.10 20.55
N HIS A 314 8.42 -4.07 19.22
CA HIS A 314 8.71 -5.26 18.41
C HIS A 314 10.22 -5.46 18.23
N LYS A 315 10.68 -6.70 18.34
CA LYS A 315 12.08 -7.10 18.13
C LYS A 315 12.32 -7.70 16.74
N PHE A 316 11.32 -7.66 15.89
CA PHE A 316 11.32 -8.13 14.51
C PHE A 316 10.76 -7.02 13.61
N PHE A 317 11.03 -7.10 12.31
CA PHE A 317 10.66 -6.06 11.35
C PHE A 317 9.80 -6.67 10.24
N ASP A 318 8.48 -6.60 10.44
CA ASP A 318 7.48 -7.04 9.48
C ASP A 318 6.94 -5.81 8.75
N ILE A 319 7.42 -5.58 7.53
CA ILE A 319 7.20 -4.34 6.80
C ILE A 319 6.01 -4.46 5.85
N GLY A 320 4.95 -3.71 6.11
CA GLY A 320 3.83 -3.55 5.18
C GLY A 320 4.23 -2.73 3.96
N ILE A 321 3.93 -3.22 2.77
CA ILE A 321 4.16 -2.51 1.51
C ILE A 321 2.83 -2.18 0.87
N ALA A 322 2.51 -0.89 0.75
CA ALA A 322 1.28 -0.47 0.10
C ALA A 322 1.37 -0.71 -1.42
N VAL A 323 0.49 -1.57 -1.95
CA VAL A 323 0.37 -1.87 -3.38
C VAL A 323 -1.04 -1.60 -3.87
N GLY A 324 -1.17 -1.16 -5.12
CA GLY A 324 -2.46 -1.03 -5.78
C GLY A 324 -3.02 -2.40 -6.16
N GLY A 325 -4.28 -2.66 -5.89
CA GLY A 325 -5.00 -3.86 -6.29
C GLY A 325 -6.26 -3.53 -7.09
N GLY A 326 -6.93 -4.55 -7.63
CA GLY A 326 -8.14 -4.40 -8.44
C GLY A 326 -9.27 -3.66 -7.73
N LYS A 327 -9.43 -3.87 -6.43
CA LYS A 327 -10.48 -3.24 -5.59
C LYS A 327 -9.98 -2.05 -4.75
N GLY A 328 -8.72 -1.64 -4.89
CA GLY A 328 -8.14 -0.51 -4.15
C GLY A 328 -6.73 -0.77 -3.63
N LEU A 329 -6.30 0.02 -2.64
CA LEU A 329 -4.99 -0.11 -2.01
C LEU A 329 -5.03 -1.21 -0.95
N VAL A 330 -4.06 -2.12 -1.00
CA VAL A 330 -3.83 -3.17 0.03
C VAL A 330 -2.40 -3.09 0.54
N VAL A 331 -2.16 -3.62 1.75
CA VAL A 331 -0.86 -3.53 2.42
C VAL A 331 -0.40 -4.94 2.86
N PRO A 332 0.08 -5.77 1.93
CA PRO A 332 0.73 -7.04 2.29
C PRO A 332 2.03 -6.81 3.05
N VAL A 333 2.44 -7.81 3.85
CA VAL A 333 3.52 -7.70 4.82
C VAL A 333 4.71 -8.57 4.43
N LEU A 334 5.87 -7.93 4.23
CA LEU A 334 7.17 -8.59 4.15
C LEU A 334 7.59 -9.04 5.54
N ARG A 335 7.56 -10.34 5.79
CA ARG A 335 7.94 -10.92 7.08
C ARG A 335 9.45 -10.97 7.25
N GLN A 336 9.91 -10.63 8.47
CA GLN A 336 11.34 -10.67 8.83
C GLN A 336 12.22 -9.97 7.78
N ALA A 337 11.83 -8.74 7.40
CA ALA A 337 12.48 -7.97 6.34
C ALA A 337 13.98 -7.76 6.58
N GLU A 338 14.43 -7.84 7.83
CA GLU A 338 15.85 -7.79 8.23
C GLU A 338 16.69 -8.95 7.69
N ARG A 339 16.05 -10.08 7.35
CA ARG A 339 16.73 -11.29 6.84
C ARG A 339 16.74 -11.38 5.33
N LEU A 340 15.88 -10.61 4.67
CA LEU A 340 15.68 -10.69 3.22
C LEU A 340 16.80 -9.95 2.48
N SER A 341 17.29 -10.56 1.42
CA SER A 341 18.16 -9.92 0.43
C SER A 341 17.38 -8.92 -0.44
N PHE A 342 18.08 -8.05 -1.16
CA PHE A 342 17.47 -7.15 -2.13
C PHE A 342 16.61 -7.88 -3.18
N GLY A 343 17.09 -9.05 -3.65
CA GLY A 343 16.37 -9.86 -4.64
C GLY A 343 15.10 -10.47 -4.09
N GLU A 344 15.13 -10.99 -2.87
CA GLU A 344 13.94 -11.55 -2.20
C GLU A 344 12.90 -10.47 -1.91
N ILE A 345 13.31 -9.26 -1.51
CA ILE A 345 12.41 -8.13 -1.30
C ILE A 345 11.72 -7.73 -2.62
N GLU A 346 12.48 -7.54 -3.71
CA GLU A 346 11.90 -7.14 -5.00
C GLU A 346 10.98 -8.22 -5.56
N ASN A 347 11.34 -9.50 -5.44
CA ASN A 347 10.50 -10.62 -5.86
C ASN A 347 9.20 -10.70 -5.07
N ALA A 348 9.26 -10.55 -3.75
CA ALA A 348 8.09 -10.55 -2.90
C ALA A 348 7.14 -9.40 -3.24
N ILE A 349 7.68 -8.18 -3.45
CA ILE A 349 6.88 -7.01 -3.82
C ILE A 349 6.23 -7.19 -5.20
N ALA A 350 6.96 -7.73 -6.17
CA ALA A 350 6.42 -8.02 -7.50
C ALA A 350 5.30 -9.08 -7.44
N ASP A 351 5.47 -10.11 -6.60
CA ASP A 351 4.43 -11.12 -6.37
C ASP A 351 3.19 -10.53 -5.68
N PHE A 352 3.38 -9.71 -4.64
CA PHE A 352 2.27 -9.01 -3.98
C PHE A 352 1.48 -8.13 -4.96
N ALA A 353 2.16 -7.33 -5.80
CA ALA A 353 1.50 -6.48 -6.78
C ALA A 353 0.66 -7.30 -7.77
N ARG A 354 1.22 -8.39 -8.31
CA ARG A 354 0.53 -9.28 -9.26
C ARG A 354 -0.70 -9.94 -8.64
N ARG A 355 -0.60 -10.43 -7.39
CA ARG A 355 -1.72 -11.09 -6.69
C ARG A 355 -2.75 -10.08 -6.18
N ALA A 356 -2.34 -8.86 -5.84
CA ALA A 356 -3.24 -7.78 -5.48
C ALA A 356 -4.16 -7.38 -6.64
N GLU A 357 -3.61 -7.29 -7.88
CA GLU A 357 -4.41 -7.03 -9.08
C GLU A 357 -5.46 -8.12 -9.35
N GLN A 358 -5.18 -9.36 -8.92
CA GLN A 358 -6.04 -10.53 -9.10
C GLN A 358 -6.94 -10.83 -7.89
N ASP A 359 -6.94 -9.97 -6.86
CA ASP A 359 -7.63 -10.19 -5.58
C ASP A 359 -7.28 -11.54 -4.90
N LYS A 360 -6.02 -11.99 -5.05
CA LYS A 360 -5.54 -13.30 -4.55
C LYS A 360 -4.66 -13.22 -3.30
N LEU A 361 -4.56 -12.05 -2.67
CA LEU A 361 -3.87 -11.92 -1.40
C LEU A 361 -4.72 -12.50 -0.27
N THR A 362 -4.09 -13.29 0.59
CA THR A 362 -4.76 -13.89 1.73
C THR A 362 -4.86 -12.93 2.90
N PRO A 363 -5.89 -13.03 3.77
CA PRO A 363 -5.99 -12.20 4.97
C PRO A 363 -4.76 -12.28 5.88
N GLY A 364 -4.12 -13.45 6.00
CA GLY A 364 -2.90 -13.63 6.80
C GLY A 364 -1.71 -12.82 6.31
N GLU A 365 -1.65 -12.48 5.02
CA GLU A 365 -0.60 -11.65 4.44
C GLU A 365 -0.85 -10.14 4.68
N LEU A 366 -2.07 -9.74 5.03
CA LEU A 366 -2.46 -8.35 5.23
C LEU A 366 -2.45 -7.90 6.70
N HIS A 367 -2.13 -8.81 7.64
CA HIS A 367 -2.15 -8.54 9.08
C HIS A 367 -0.77 -8.70 9.72
N GLY A 368 -0.55 -8.05 10.87
CA GLY A 368 0.62 -8.25 11.73
C GLY A 368 1.89 -7.57 11.24
N GLY A 369 1.81 -6.56 10.39
CA GLY A 369 2.96 -5.69 10.06
C GLY A 369 3.26 -4.74 11.21
N THR A 370 4.54 -4.40 11.42
CA THR A 370 5.00 -3.50 12.48
C THR A 370 5.26 -2.07 12.00
N PHE A 371 5.47 -1.88 10.70
CA PHE A 371 5.71 -0.60 10.04
C PHE A 371 5.23 -0.67 8.60
N THR A 372 4.85 0.46 8.00
CA THR A 372 4.35 0.49 6.61
C THR A 372 5.17 1.44 5.74
N ILE A 373 5.42 1.04 4.49
CA ILE A 373 6.00 1.90 3.45
C ILE A 373 4.97 2.04 2.32
N SER A 374 4.62 3.28 1.99
CA SER A 374 3.70 3.62 0.89
C SER A 374 4.42 4.45 -0.17
N ASN A 375 4.31 4.06 -1.44
CA ASN A 375 4.94 4.76 -2.55
C ASN A 375 3.90 5.45 -3.43
N GLY A 376 3.60 6.71 -3.12
CA GLY A 376 2.76 7.58 -3.95
C GLY A 376 3.48 8.15 -5.19
N GLY A 377 4.81 8.05 -5.24
CA GLY A 377 5.62 8.58 -6.34
C GLY A 377 5.34 7.93 -7.68
N ILE A 378 4.93 6.66 -7.71
CA ILE A 378 4.53 5.94 -8.93
C ILE A 378 3.29 6.57 -9.59
N TYR A 379 2.46 7.28 -8.82
CA TYR A 379 1.29 8.01 -9.30
C TYR A 379 1.57 9.51 -9.52
N GLY A 380 2.83 9.95 -9.35
CA GLY A 380 3.24 11.32 -9.52
C GLY A 380 3.03 12.23 -8.30
N SER A 381 2.73 11.69 -7.11
CA SER A 381 2.58 12.49 -5.89
C SER A 381 3.88 13.21 -5.55
N LEU A 382 3.82 14.53 -5.43
CA LEU A 382 4.96 15.35 -4.98
C LEU A 382 5.20 15.20 -3.49
N LEU A 383 4.13 15.25 -2.70
CA LEU A 383 4.14 15.25 -1.24
C LEU A 383 2.77 14.83 -0.72
N SER A 384 2.73 14.05 0.34
CA SER A 384 1.51 13.65 1.04
C SER A 384 1.78 13.38 2.52
N THR A 385 0.71 13.39 3.32
CA THR A 385 0.68 12.99 4.71
C THR A 385 -0.07 11.66 4.80
N PRO A 386 0.60 10.50 4.66
CA PRO A 386 -0.10 9.21 4.66
C PRO A 386 -0.73 8.91 6.02
N ILE A 387 -1.84 8.18 6.01
CA ILE A 387 -2.52 7.75 7.24
C ILE A 387 -1.83 6.50 7.77
N VAL A 388 -1.52 6.47 9.06
CA VAL A 388 -0.91 5.31 9.73
C VAL A 388 -1.88 4.13 9.69
N ASN A 389 -1.37 2.92 9.49
CA ASN A 389 -2.15 1.69 9.47
C ASN A 389 -2.19 1.06 10.88
N PRO A 390 -3.29 1.20 11.66
CA PRO A 390 -3.35 0.67 13.01
C PRO A 390 -3.14 -0.86 13.05
N PRO A 391 -2.51 -1.41 14.10
CA PRO A 391 -2.06 -0.77 15.35
C PRO A 391 -0.67 -0.11 15.29
N GLN A 392 -0.02 -0.09 14.12
CA GLN A 392 1.30 0.52 13.93
C GLN A 392 1.32 1.99 14.38
N SER A 393 2.49 2.46 14.81
CA SER A 393 2.67 3.85 15.23
C SER A 393 3.22 4.77 14.14
N ALA A 394 3.66 4.24 12.98
CA ALA A 394 4.20 5.08 11.92
C ALA A 394 4.09 4.48 10.52
N ILE A 395 4.22 5.36 9.52
CA ILE A 395 4.24 5.04 8.09
C ILE A 395 5.22 5.94 7.34
N LEU A 396 6.02 5.36 6.46
CA LEU A 396 6.91 6.07 5.55
C LEU A 396 6.25 6.27 4.19
N GLY A 397 6.09 7.51 3.77
CA GLY A 397 5.62 7.90 2.45
C GLY A 397 6.78 8.23 1.52
N LEU A 398 6.82 7.58 0.35
CA LEU A 398 7.76 7.87 -0.73
C LEU A 398 7.03 8.61 -1.85
N HIS A 399 7.72 9.57 -2.50
CA HIS A 399 7.11 10.44 -3.49
C HIS A 399 7.88 10.45 -4.81
N ALA A 400 7.42 11.24 -5.78
CA ALA A 400 8.02 11.30 -7.10
C ALA A 400 9.48 11.81 -7.05
N ILE A 401 10.34 11.17 -7.84
CA ILE A 401 11.70 11.67 -8.09
C ILE A 401 11.60 12.75 -9.15
N GLN A 402 12.14 13.95 -8.85
CA GLN A 402 12.13 15.09 -9.74
C GLN A 402 13.50 15.74 -9.79
N ASP A 403 13.93 16.12 -10.98
CA ASP A 403 15.14 16.93 -11.16
C ASP A 403 14.92 18.33 -10.58
N ARG A 404 15.76 18.71 -9.61
CA ARG A 404 15.68 19.98 -8.89
C ARG A 404 17.02 20.67 -8.81
N PRO A 405 17.10 22.00 -8.94
CA PRO A 405 18.28 22.76 -8.61
C PRO A 405 18.48 22.77 -7.09
N VAL A 406 19.61 22.27 -6.64
CA VAL A 406 19.99 22.23 -5.22
C VAL A 406 21.38 22.83 -5.01
N ALA A 407 21.61 23.45 -3.87
CA ALA A 407 22.92 23.95 -3.49
C ALA A 407 23.81 22.82 -2.96
N ARG A 408 24.92 22.55 -3.62
CA ARG A 408 25.93 21.57 -3.17
C ARG A 408 27.32 22.21 -3.25
N GLN A 409 28.05 22.23 -2.14
CA GLN A 409 29.43 22.79 -2.05
C GLN A 409 29.53 24.22 -2.61
N GLY A 410 28.49 25.04 -2.37
CA GLY A 410 28.45 26.43 -2.83
C GLY A 410 28.03 26.63 -4.30
N ALA A 411 27.76 25.56 -5.06
CA ALA A 411 27.27 25.63 -6.44
C ALA A 411 25.82 25.14 -6.55
N VAL A 412 25.06 25.70 -7.51
CA VAL A 412 23.74 25.20 -7.87
C VAL A 412 23.92 24.05 -8.87
N VAL A 413 23.44 22.87 -8.53
CA VAL A 413 23.49 21.66 -9.37
C VAL A 413 22.10 21.06 -9.50
N VAL A 414 21.80 20.43 -10.64
CA VAL A 414 20.55 19.68 -10.82
C VAL A 414 20.75 18.27 -10.27
N ARG A 415 19.81 17.83 -9.41
CA ARG A 415 19.81 16.50 -8.79
C ARG A 415 18.42 15.87 -8.83
N PRO A 416 18.33 14.54 -8.99
CA PRO A 416 17.07 13.81 -8.84
C PRO A 416 16.70 13.74 -7.35
N MET A 417 15.76 14.59 -6.95
CA MET A 417 15.34 14.72 -5.55
C MET A 417 14.03 13.99 -5.30
N MET A 418 13.91 13.35 -4.14
CA MET A 418 12.68 12.72 -3.65
C MET A 418 12.32 13.31 -2.31
N TYR A 419 11.05 13.71 -2.13
CA TYR A 419 10.51 13.94 -0.80
C TYR A 419 10.12 12.61 -0.15
N VAL A 420 10.38 12.50 1.14
CA VAL A 420 9.91 11.42 2.00
C VAL A 420 9.17 12.02 3.18
N ALA A 421 8.12 11.34 3.63
CA ALA A 421 7.30 11.73 4.76
C ALA A 421 7.27 10.61 5.79
N LEU A 422 7.39 10.94 7.08
CA LEU A 422 7.07 10.05 8.17
C LEU A 422 5.87 10.60 8.90
N THR A 423 4.72 9.91 8.81
CA THR A 423 3.58 10.16 9.68
C THR A 423 3.67 9.20 10.86
N TYR A 424 3.49 9.71 12.06
CA TYR A 424 3.72 8.97 13.30
C TYR A 424 2.75 9.40 14.41
N ASP A 425 2.53 8.50 15.36
CA ASP A 425 1.74 8.78 16.56
C ASP A 425 2.61 9.47 17.62
N HIS A 426 2.34 10.75 17.85
CA HIS A 426 3.10 11.59 18.78
C HIS A 426 2.90 11.22 20.26
N ARG A 427 2.03 10.24 20.55
CA ARG A 427 1.90 9.66 21.90
C ARG A 427 3.06 8.71 22.24
N ILE A 428 3.77 8.16 21.21
CA ILE A 428 4.89 7.23 21.37
C ILE A 428 6.18 7.86 20.85
N ILE A 429 6.13 8.57 19.72
CA ILE A 429 7.27 9.05 18.98
C ILE A 429 7.35 10.56 19.08
N ASP A 430 8.45 11.08 19.63
CA ASP A 430 8.68 12.52 19.67
C ASP A 430 9.28 13.05 18.36
N GLY A 431 9.19 14.37 18.15
CA GLY A 431 9.72 15.00 16.94
C GLY A 431 11.21 14.76 16.72
N ARG A 432 12.00 14.64 17.81
CA ARG A 432 13.42 14.31 17.75
C ARG A 432 13.68 12.92 17.18
N GLU A 433 12.94 11.91 17.64
CA GLU A 433 13.02 10.51 17.15
C GLU A 433 12.59 10.44 15.68
N ALA A 434 11.48 11.08 15.33
CA ALA A 434 10.96 11.12 13.96
C ALA A 434 11.95 11.74 12.97
N VAL A 435 12.56 12.87 13.33
CA VAL A 435 13.58 13.53 12.49
C VAL A 435 14.86 12.69 12.42
N LYS A 436 15.28 12.07 13.54
CA LYS A 436 16.44 11.16 13.56
C LYS A 436 16.22 9.96 12.64
N PHE A 437 15.03 9.37 12.65
CA PHE A 437 14.62 8.26 11.79
C PHE A 437 14.72 8.63 10.30
N LEU A 438 14.07 9.72 9.87
CA LEU A 438 14.12 10.17 8.48
C LEU A 438 15.51 10.57 8.02
N LYS A 439 16.29 11.24 8.90
CA LYS A 439 17.67 11.59 8.61
C LYS A 439 18.54 10.35 8.40
N HIS A 440 18.32 9.29 9.18
CA HIS A 440 19.05 8.04 9.00
C HIS A 440 18.72 7.37 7.66
N ILE A 441 17.43 7.28 7.28
CA ILE A 441 17.02 6.81 5.95
C ILE A 441 17.69 7.63 4.84
N LYS A 442 17.64 8.97 4.95
CA LYS A 442 18.31 9.87 3.99
C LYS A 442 19.78 9.51 3.83
N ASN A 443 20.52 9.40 4.93
CA ASN A 443 21.95 9.10 4.89
C ASN A 443 22.23 7.75 4.20
N LEU A 444 21.44 6.72 4.48
CA LEU A 444 21.59 5.39 3.88
C LEU A 444 21.26 5.37 2.38
N ILE A 445 20.33 6.18 1.93
CA ILE A 445 19.95 6.29 0.50
C ILE A 445 20.97 7.15 -0.26
N GLU A 446 21.44 8.25 0.34
CA GLU A 446 22.46 9.12 -0.28
C GLU A 446 23.85 8.45 -0.28
N GLU A 447 24.12 7.53 0.67
CA GLU A 447 25.37 6.74 0.76
C GLU A 447 25.06 5.24 0.92
N PRO A 448 24.59 4.54 -0.14
CA PRO A 448 24.09 3.16 -0.01
C PRO A 448 25.16 2.14 0.42
N VAL A 449 26.44 2.46 0.30
CA VAL A 449 27.53 1.62 0.81
C VAL A 449 27.44 1.44 2.33
N ARG A 450 26.91 2.41 3.06
CA ARG A 450 26.71 2.32 4.52
C ARG A 450 25.80 1.16 4.91
N MET A 451 24.78 0.87 4.11
CA MET A 451 23.90 -0.30 4.34
C MET A 451 24.66 -1.63 4.25
N LEU A 452 25.68 -1.70 3.40
CA LEU A 452 26.51 -2.91 3.25
C LEU A 452 27.51 -3.06 4.41
N LEU A 453 27.97 -1.93 4.95
CA LEU A 453 28.97 -1.91 6.04
C LEU A 453 28.31 -1.96 7.43
N GLY A 454 27.01 -1.74 7.53
CA GLY A 454 26.28 -1.70 8.79
C GLY A 454 26.65 -0.51 9.69
N ILE A 455 26.97 0.70 9.09
CA ILE A 455 27.40 1.93 9.78
C ILE A 455 26.51 3.12 9.48
#